data_9b10baa6f69c23989fe01fa816ed47c4
#
_entry.id   9b10baa6f69c23989fe01fa816ed47c4
#
_cell.length_a   1.000
_cell.length_b   1.000
_cell.length_c   1.000
_cell.angle_alpha   90.00
_cell.angle_beta   90.00
_cell.angle_gamma   90.00
#
_symmetry.space_group_name_H-M   'P 1'
#
loop_
_entity.id
_entity.type
_entity.pdbx_description
1 polymer ?
#
loop_
_entity_poly.entity_id
_entity_poly.type
_entity_poly.pdbx_seq_one_letter_code
_entity_poly.pdbx_strand_id
1 'polypeptide(L)' 'MKELLTYIVQNLVDNPDGVQVTERETDAETVFEVRVTEGDMGKVIGRQGRIVKEIRILMKAVAQRQGKKVSVEILD' A
#
# COMPACT_ATOMS: atom_id res chain seq x y z
N MET A 1 9.05 -0.19 6.65
CA MET A 1 7.76 -0.65 6.10
C MET A 1 7.31 0.14 4.89
N LYS A 2 7.51 1.44 4.88
CA LYS A 2 7.15 2.28 3.73
C LYS A 2 7.88 1.83 2.47
N GLU A 3 9.16 1.51 2.59
CA GLU A 3 9.97 1.06 1.46
C GLU A 3 9.47 -0.26 0.89
N LEU A 4 9.05 -1.18 1.76
CA LEU A 4 8.51 -2.46 1.32
C LEU A 4 7.21 -2.25 0.53
N LEU A 5 6.31 -1.43 1.06
CA LEU A 5 5.05 -1.15 0.38
C LEU A 5 5.28 -0.45 -0.96
N THR A 6 6.19 0.52 -0.98
CA THR A 6 6.56 1.21 -2.22
C THR A 6 7.08 0.22 -3.25
N TYR A 7 7.97 -0.67 -2.85
CA TYR A 7 8.54 -1.67 -3.75
C TYR A 7 7.46 -2.59 -4.33
N ILE A 8 6.55 -3.06 -3.47
CA ILE A 8 5.46 -3.93 -3.92
C ILE A 8 4.62 -3.22 -4.98
N VAL A 9 4.21 -1.99 -4.70
CA VAL A 9 3.35 -1.24 -5.62
C VAL A 9 4.07 -0.92 -6.92
N GLN A 10 5.36 -0.55 -6.85
CA GLN A 10 6.14 -0.26 -8.05
C GLN A 10 6.26 -1.47 -8.97
N ASN A 11 6.21 -2.68 -8.43
CA ASN A 11 6.28 -3.89 -9.23
C ASN A 11 4.94 -4.34 -9.81
N LEU A 12 3.86 -3.67 -9.44
CA LEU A 12 2.52 -3.97 -9.95
C LEU A 12 2.10 -3.05 -11.09
N VAL A 13 2.66 -1.85 -11.14
CA VAL A 13 2.19 -0.80 -12.03
C VAL A 13 3.07 -0.69 -13.28
N ASP A 14 2.53 -0.05 -14.32
CA ASP A 14 3.28 0.24 -15.54
C ASP A 14 4.18 1.47 -15.38
N ASN A 15 3.80 2.39 -14.50
CA ASN A 15 4.56 3.63 -14.26
C ASN A 15 5.06 3.67 -12.82
N PRO A 16 6.17 2.99 -12.51
CA PRO A 16 6.69 2.97 -11.14
C PRO A 16 7.11 4.34 -10.63
N ASP A 17 7.52 5.25 -11.51
CA ASP A 17 7.90 6.61 -11.10
C ASP A 17 6.70 7.42 -10.61
N GLY A 18 5.49 6.99 -10.94
CA GLY A 18 4.27 7.65 -10.48
C GLY A 18 3.78 7.17 -9.12
N VAL A 19 4.47 6.21 -8.50
CA VAL A 19 4.06 5.68 -7.20
C VAL A 19 4.52 6.61 -6.10
N GLN A 20 3.59 7.01 -5.23
CA GLN A 20 3.88 7.80 -4.05
C GLN A 20 3.24 7.13 -2.84
N VAL A 21 4.04 6.91 -1.81
CA VAL A 21 3.56 6.36 -0.55
C VAL A 21 3.87 7.35 0.54
N THR A 22 2.83 7.78 1.24
CA THR A 22 3.00 8.68 2.38
C THR A 22 2.59 7.95 3.65
N GLU A 23 3.20 8.32 4.74
CA GLU A 23 2.99 7.69 6.04
C GLU A 23 2.39 8.72 6.98
N ARG A 24 1.25 8.40 7.59
CA ARG A 24 0.57 9.27 8.52
C ARG A 24 0.38 8.53 9.84
N GLU A 25 0.92 9.10 10.91
CA GLU A 25 0.77 8.52 12.25
C GLU A 25 -0.51 9.02 12.90
N THR A 26 -1.22 8.10 13.55
CA THR A 26 -2.34 8.43 14.43
C THR A 26 -2.08 7.80 15.79
N ASP A 27 -2.91 8.11 16.78
CA ASP A 27 -2.76 7.51 18.10
C ASP A 27 -2.96 6.00 18.07
N ALA A 28 -3.74 5.51 17.11
CA ALA A 28 -4.11 4.10 17.04
C ALA A 28 -3.25 3.29 16.10
N GLU A 29 -2.74 3.91 15.03
CA GLU A 29 -2.06 3.16 13.96
C GLU A 29 -1.25 4.07 13.05
N THR A 30 -0.44 3.44 12.20
CA THR A 30 0.21 4.13 11.09
C THR A 30 -0.61 3.88 9.83
N VAL A 31 -0.95 4.93 9.12
CA VAL A 31 -1.72 4.84 7.87
C VAL A 31 -0.78 5.10 6.71
N PHE A 32 -0.68 4.14 5.78
CA PHE A 32 0.06 4.31 4.53
C PHE A 32 -0.92 4.69 3.44
N GLU A 33 -0.69 5.84 2.82
CA GLU A 33 -1.51 6.33 1.72
C GLU A 33 -0.75 6.16 0.43
N VAL A 34 -1.33 5.40 -0.50
CA VAL A 34 -0.68 5.04 -1.76
C VAL A 34 -1.37 5.76 -2.90
N ARG A 35 -0.57 6.45 -3.72
CA ARG A 35 -1.04 7.07 -4.95
C ARG A 35 -0.26 6.50 -6.12
N VAL A 36 -0.96 6.25 -7.20
CA VAL A 36 -0.35 5.78 -8.44
C VAL A 36 -0.91 6.59 -9.61
N THR A 37 -0.31 6.43 -10.78
CA THR A 37 -0.85 7.03 -12.00
C THR A 37 -2.26 6.48 -12.23
N GLU A 38 -3.16 7.34 -12.69
CA GLU A 38 -4.59 7.00 -12.83
C GLU A 38 -4.82 5.69 -13.58
N GLY A 39 -4.10 5.48 -14.67
CA GLY A 39 -4.25 4.26 -15.45
C GLY A 39 -3.76 3.00 -14.74
N ASP A 40 -3.05 3.14 -13.63
CA ASP A 40 -2.49 2.01 -12.88
C ASP A 40 -3.30 1.59 -11.66
N MET A 41 -4.35 2.34 -11.33
CA MET A 41 -5.18 2.04 -10.15
C MET A 41 -5.69 0.60 -10.17
N GLY A 42 -6.20 0.14 -11.31
CA GLY A 42 -6.74 -1.20 -11.42
C GLY A 42 -5.72 -2.29 -11.18
N LYS A 43 -4.43 -2.01 -11.42
CA LYS A 43 -3.35 -2.97 -11.22
C LYS A 43 -3.02 -3.15 -9.75
N VAL A 44 -3.26 -2.13 -8.94
CA VAL A 44 -3.02 -2.19 -7.49
C VAL A 44 -4.23 -2.77 -6.77
N ILE A 45 -5.43 -2.44 -7.23
CA ILE A 45 -6.66 -2.92 -6.62
C ILE A 45 -6.91 -4.37 -7.02
N GLY A 46 -6.74 -4.68 -8.31
CA GLY A 46 -6.98 -6.01 -8.84
C GLY A 46 -8.44 -6.33 -9.01
N ARG A 47 -8.71 -7.48 -9.63
CA ARG A 47 -10.08 -7.93 -9.86
C ARG A 47 -10.78 -8.18 -8.53
N GLN A 48 -11.90 -7.49 -8.32
CA GLN A 48 -12.70 -7.60 -7.09
C GLN A 48 -11.91 -7.22 -5.83
N GLY A 49 -10.90 -6.37 -5.99
CA GLY A 49 -10.10 -5.90 -4.86
C GLY A 49 -9.13 -6.92 -4.29
N ARG A 50 -8.83 -7.99 -5.03
CA ARG A 50 -7.99 -9.09 -4.50
C ARG A 50 -6.55 -8.68 -4.24
N ILE A 51 -5.97 -7.87 -5.13
CA ILE A 51 -4.56 -7.48 -4.98
C ILE A 51 -4.40 -6.58 -3.76
N VAL A 52 -5.23 -5.55 -3.61
CA VAL A 52 -5.13 -4.64 -2.47
C VAL A 52 -5.41 -5.39 -1.17
N LYS A 53 -6.30 -6.37 -1.20
CA LYS A 53 -6.56 -7.19 -0.02
C LYS A 53 -5.31 -7.96 0.42
N GLU A 54 -4.60 -8.55 -0.54
CA GLU A 54 -3.37 -9.28 -0.25
C GLU A 54 -2.27 -8.34 0.24
N ILE A 55 -2.17 -7.15 -0.33
CA ILE A 55 -1.22 -6.15 0.14
C ILE A 55 -1.50 -5.81 1.60
N ARG A 56 -2.77 -5.61 1.96
CA ARG A 56 -3.15 -5.29 3.33
C ARG A 56 -2.81 -6.43 4.30
N ILE A 57 -3.04 -7.67 3.89
CA ILE A 57 -2.70 -8.83 4.72
C ILE A 57 -1.20 -8.89 4.95
N LEU A 58 -0.40 -8.72 3.91
CA LEU A 58 1.04 -8.76 4.02
C LEU A 58 1.57 -7.65 4.92
N MET A 59 1.10 -6.43 4.72
CA MET A 59 1.56 -5.30 5.52
C MET A 59 1.19 -5.45 7.00
N LYS A 60 0.00 -5.97 7.27
CA LYS A 60 -0.42 -6.23 8.66
C LYS A 60 0.45 -7.29 9.31
N ALA A 61 0.82 -8.33 8.56
CA ALA A 61 1.69 -9.38 9.09
C ALA A 61 3.07 -8.84 9.45
N VAL A 62 3.65 -8.01 8.58
CA VAL A 62 4.94 -7.39 8.83
C VAL A 62 4.87 -6.46 10.04
N ALA A 63 3.80 -5.66 10.12
CA ALA A 63 3.62 -4.72 11.23
C ALA A 63 3.46 -5.45 12.57
N GLN A 64 2.72 -6.56 12.56
CA GLN A 64 2.50 -7.34 13.77
C GLN A 64 3.82 -7.85 14.35
N ARG A 65 4.73 -8.25 13.51
CA ARG A 65 6.06 -8.69 13.94
C ARG A 65 6.86 -7.57 14.61
N GLN A 66 6.54 -6.33 14.28
CA GLN A 66 7.18 -5.15 14.87
C GLN A 66 6.36 -4.53 16.01
N GLY A 67 5.27 -5.21 16.41
CA GLY A 67 4.40 -4.70 17.47
C GLY A 67 3.62 -3.46 17.09
N LYS A 68 3.34 -3.28 15.78
CA LYS A 68 2.68 -2.09 15.27
C LYS A 68 1.35 -2.43 14.59
N LYS A 69 0.46 -1.45 14.53
CA LYS A 69 -0.77 -1.53 13.77
C LYS A 69 -0.67 -0.61 12.57
N VAL A 70 -1.04 -1.10 11.40
CA VAL A 70 -1.00 -0.32 10.16
C VAL A 70 -2.28 -0.53 9.35
N SER A 71 -2.58 0.46 8.54
CA SER A 71 -3.60 0.33 7.49
C SER A 71 -3.04 0.89 6.20
N VAL A 72 -3.61 0.45 5.08
CA VAL A 72 -3.18 0.86 3.74
C VAL A 72 -4.40 1.40 3.01
N GLU A 73 -4.29 2.64 2.54
CA GLU A 73 -5.32 3.29 1.75
C GLU A 73 -4.79 3.55 0.35
N ILE A 74 -5.58 3.20 -0.66
CA ILE A 74 -5.26 3.50 -2.04
C ILE A 74 -6.07 4.72 -2.42
N LEU A 75 -5.39 5.80 -2.80
CA LEU A 75 -6.02 7.08 -3.09
C LEU A 75 -6.01 7.37 -4.59
N ASP A 76 -7.04 8.07 -5.01
CA ASP A 76 -7.14 8.52 -6.41
C ASP A 76 -6.17 9.65 -6.73
#